data_9d6932a4c172460de2d602e55a052334
#
_entry.id   9d6932a4c172460de2d602e55a052334
#
_cell.length_a   1.000
_cell.length_b   1.000
_cell.length_c   1.000
_cell.angle_alpha   90.00
_cell.angle_beta   90.00
_cell.angle_gamma   90.00
#
_symmetry.space_group_name_H-M   'P 1'
#
loop_
_entity.id
_entity.type
_entity.pdbx_description
1 polymer ?
#
loop_
_entity_poly.entity_id
_entity_poly.type
_entity_poly.pdbx_seq_one_letter_code
_entity_poly.pdbx_strand_id
1 'polypeptide(L)'
;ERVLIQVQFDTNPEMAEKLAELAKKGLKELAENGPEADKFNMAIENFKKNIPESRINNSYWSSNVQTYYEHGIDRDAEYEAAVNSVTPADVKAVLQAVLAQNNLIEITSAPQE
;
A
#
# COMPACT_ATOMS: atom_id res chain seq x y z
N GLU A 1 7.87 14.09 3.02
CA GLU A 1 6.88 13.00 3.01
C GLU A 1 7.53 11.74 2.42
N ARG A 2 7.33 10.59 3.06
CA ARG A 2 7.94 9.32 2.63
C ARG A 2 6.84 8.34 2.26
N VAL A 3 6.91 7.76 1.06
CA VAL A 3 6.05 6.66 0.62
C VAL A 3 6.86 5.37 0.68
N LEU A 4 6.31 4.35 1.36
CA LEU A 4 6.87 3.01 1.44
C LEU A 4 5.86 2.02 0.86
N ILE A 5 6.28 1.27 -0.15
CA ILE A 5 5.53 0.12 -0.66
C ILE A 5 6.26 -1.13 -0.21
N GLN A 6 5.58 -1.97 0.55
CA GLN A 6 6.13 -3.21 1.08
C GLN A 6 5.36 -4.40 0.54
N VAL A 7 6.07 -5.37 0.00
CA VAL A 7 5.55 -6.69 -0.38
C VAL A 7 6.23 -7.73 0.48
N GLN A 8 5.46 -8.48 1.24
CA GLN A 8 5.97 -9.51 2.13
C GLN A 8 5.21 -10.81 1.89
N PHE A 9 5.93 -11.90 1.84
CA PHE A 9 5.37 -13.25 1.73
C PHE A 9 6.31 -14.30 2.32
N ASP A 10 5.74 -15.40 2.75
CA ASP A 10 6.44 -16.58 3.22
C ASP A 10 6.37 -17.67 2.15
N THR A 11 7.47 -18.38 1.96
CA THR A 11 7.55 -19.46 0.98
C THR A 11 8.63 -20.48 1.41
N ASN A 12 8.70 -21.60 0.70
CA ASN A 12 9.83 -22.52 0.84
C ASN A 12 11.09 -21.95 0.15
N PRO A 13 12.31 -22.35 0.57
CA PRO A 13 13.55 -21.82 0.03
C PRO A 13 13.68 -21.97 -1.50
N GLU A 14 13.18 -23.07 -2.05
CA GLU A 14 13.27 -23.39 -3.50
C GLU A 14 12.48 -22.42 -4.38
N MET A 15 11.42 -21.80 -3.82
CA MET A 15 10.53 -20.90 -4.55
C MET A 15 10.81 -19.42 -4.29
N ALA A 16 11.69 -19.11 -3.31
CA ALA A 16 11.90 -17.74 -2.86
C ALA A 16 12.31 -16.78 -4.00
N GLU A 17 13.32 -17.16 -4.77
CA GLU A 17 13.80 -16.34 -5.89
C GLU A 17 12.73 -16.14 -6.97
N LYS A 18 12.05 -17.21 -7.35
CA LYS A 18 10.99 -17.18 -8.37
C LYS A 18 9.83 -16.27 -7.95
N LEU A 19 9.42 -16.34 -6.67
CA LEU A 19 8.34 -15.51 -6.16
C LEU A 19 8.76 -14.04 -6.03
N ALA A 20 10.01 -13.76 -5.66
CA ALA A 20 10.55 -12.41 -5.65
C ALA A 20 10.54 -11.78 -7.06
N GLU A 21 10.94 -12.53 -8.08
CA GLU A 21 10.87 -12.07 -9.49
C GLU A 21 9.43 -11.86 -9.97
N LEU A 22 8.50 -12.75 -9.60
CA LEU A 22 7.07 -12.57 -9.90
C LEU A 22 6.49 -11.33 -9.22
N ALA A 23 6.85 -11.06 -7.97
CA ALA A 23 6.43 -9.85 -7.27
C ALA A 23 6.94 -8.58 -7.95
N LYS A 24 8.21 -8.54 -8.34
CA LYS A 24 8.82 -7.43 -9.09
C LYS A 24 8.14 -7.23 -10.44
N LYS A 25 7.87 -8.31 -11.15
CA LYS A 25 7.14 -8.27 -12.43
C LYS A 25 5.73 -7.74 -12.26
N GLY A 26 4.99 -8.20 -11.24
CA GLY A 26 3.66 -7.72 -10.92
C GLY A 26 3.61 -6.22 -10.61
N LEU A 27 4.59 -5.70 -9.87
CA LEU A 27 4.72 -4.27 -9.62
C LEU A 27 4.95 -3.46 -10.90
N LYS A 28 5.77 -3.95 -11.82
CA LYS A 28 6.01 -3.30 -13.12
C LYS A 28 4.75 -3.31 -14.00
N GLU A 29 4.08 -4.45 -14.09
CA GLU A 29 2.82 -4.57 -14.84
C GLU A 29 1.74 -3.64 -14.30
N LEU A 30 1.64 -3.52 -12.97
CA LEU A 30 0.71 -2.59 -12.32
C LEU A 30 1.07 -1.12 -12.61
N ALA A 31 2.36 -0.78 -12.64
CA ALA A 31 2.83 0.56 -13.01
C ALA A 31 2.57 0.89 -14.49
N GLU A 32 2.62 -0.10 -15.37
CA GLU A 32 2.39 0.08 -16.80
C GLU A 32 0.91 0.15 -17.16
N ASN A 33 0.10 -0.72 -16.59
CA ASN A 33 -1.30 -0.93 -17.00
C ASN A 33 -2.31 -0.31 -16.01
N GLY A 34 -1.89 -0.04 -14.77
CA GLY A 34 -2.79 0.30 -13.67
C GLY A 34 -3.49 -0.95 -13.09
N PRO A 35 -4.25 -0.78 -12.02
CA PRO A 35 -4.99 -1.87 -11.40
C PRO A 35 -6.19 -2.30 -12.24
N GLU A 36 -6.51 -3.60 -12.20
CA GLU A 36 -7.76 -4.12 -12.74
C GLU A 36 -8.96 -3.47 -12.04
N ALA A 37 -9.99 -3.10 -12.80
CA ALA A 37 -11.15 -2.36 -12.29
C ALA A 37 -11.82 -3.07 -11.10
N ASP A 38 -12.05 -4.38 -11.21
CA ASP A 38 -12.71 -5.14 -10.13
C ASP A 38 -11.87 -5.16 -8.85
N LYS A 39 -10.56 -5.36 -8.96
CA LYS A 39 -9.64 -5.36 -7.81
C LYS A 39 -9.53 -3.98 -7.17
N PHE A 40 -9.51 -2.94 -7.99
CA PHE A 40 -9.52 -1.57 -7.50
C PHE A 40 -10.80 -1.27 -6.72
N ASN A 41 -11.97 -1.59 -7.29
CA ASN A 41 -13.25 -1.38 -6.63
C ASN A 41 -13.38 -2.16 -5.32
N MET A 42 -12.93 -3.42 -5.30
CA MET A 42 -12.88 -4.22 -4.06
C MET A 42 -11.99 -3.57 -2.99
N ALA A 43 -10.85 -3.01 -3.35
CA ALA A 43 -9.98 -2.30 -2.43
C ALA A 43 -10.66 -1.04 -1.86
N ILE A 44 -11.30 -0.24 -2.69
CA ILE A 44 -12.04 0.95 -2.26
C ILE A 44 -13.18 0.59 -1.30
N GLU A 45 -13.97 -0.44 -1.61
CA GLU A 45 -15.04 -0.91 -0.73
C GLU A 45 -14.49 -1.45 0.62
N ASN A 46 -13.34 -2.13 0.61
CA ASN A 46 -12.69 -2.56 1.85
C ASN A 46 -12.24 -1.37 2.70
N PHE A 47 -11.67 -0.33 2.11
CA PHE A 47 -11.33 0.88 2.86
C PHE A 47 -12.54 1.53 3.51
N LYS A 48 -13.66 1.65 2.79
CA LYS A 48 -14.92 2.18 3.32
C LYS A 48 -15.47 1.33 4.45
N LYS A 49 -15.43 0.01 4.30
CA LYS A 49 -15.94 -0.94 5.30
C LYS A 49 -15.11 -0.93 6.59
N ASN A 50 -13.79 -0.78 6.48
CA ASN A 50 -12.90 -0.92 7.62
C ASN A 50 -12.84 0.33 8.50
N ILE A 51 -13.26 1.50 8.03
CA ILE A 51 -13.15 2.74 8.79
C ILE A 51 -13.98 2.73 10.10
N PRO A 52 -15.23 2.25 10.15
CA PRO A 52 -15.98 2.14 11.40
C PRO A 52 -15.29 1.26 12.44
N GLU A 53 -14.67 0.14 11.99
CA GLU A 53 -13.92 -0.76 12.87
C GLU A 53 -12.64 -0.10 13.39
N SER A 54 -11.95 0.67 12.55
CA SER A 54 -10.76 1.42 12.95
C SER A 54 -11.07 2.46 14.01
N ARG A 55 -12.19 3.14 13.92
CA ARG A 55 -12.64 4.17 14.87
C ARG A 55 -12.92 3.65 16.28
N ILE A 56 -13.06 2.34 16.47
CA ILE A 56 -13.19 1.70 17.77
C ILE A 56 -11.83 1.59 18.49
N ASN A 57 -10.73 1.64 17.75
CA ASN A 57 -9.39 1.40 18.27
C ASN A 57 -8.72 2.69 18.77
N ASN A 58 -8.19 2.67 19.99
CA ASN A 58 -7.45 3.79 20.56
C ASN A 58 -6.21 4.17 19.76
N SER A 59 -5.50 3.20 19.16
CA SER A 59 -4.33 3.43 18.32
C SER A 59 -4.66 4.25 17.07
N TYR A 60 -5.84 4.06 16.50
CA TYR A 60 -6.33 4.88 15.38
C TYR A 60 -6.40 6.36 15.77
N TRP A 61 -7.04 6.67 16.91
CA TRP A 61 -7.17 8.05 17.38
C TRP A 61 -5.85 8.66 17.83
N SER A 62 -4.99 7.87 18.49
CA SER A 62 -3.65 8.33 18.86
C SER A 62 -2.84 8.76 17.63
N SER A 63 -2.87 7.97 16.57
CA SER A 63 -2.20 8.29 15.30
C SER A 63 -2.81 9.52 14.60
N ASN A 64 -4.14 9.66 14.61
CA ASN A 64 -4.81 10.83 14.02
C ASN A 64 -4.50 12.12 14.77
N VAL A 65 -4.54 12.07 16.11
CA VAL A 65 -4.18 13.22 16.95
C VAL A 65 -2.72 13.62 16.74
N GLN A 66 -1.80 12.66 16.70
CA GLN A 66 -0.40 12.94 16.42
C GLN A 66 -0.23 13.63 15.06
N THR A 67 -0.84 13.10 14.01
CA THR A 67 -0.78 13.69 12.66
C THR A 67 -1.36 15.11 12.64
N TYR A 68 -2.45 15.34 13.35
CA TYR A 68 -3.05 16.68 13.43
C TYR A 68 -2.10 17.69 14.08
N TYR A 69 -1.45 17.33 15.18
CA TYR A 69 -0.50 18.22 15.86
C TYR A 69 0.81 18.43 15.10
N GLU A 70 1.29 17.41 14.38
CA GLU A 70 2.53 17.50 13.62
C GLU A 70 2.36 18.21 12.27
N HIS A 71 1.21 18.03 11.62
CA HIS A 71 1.02 18.43 10.23
C HIS A 71 -0.23 19.29 9.97
N GLY A 72 -1.11 19.47 10.93
CA GLY A 72 -2.38 20.18 10.77
C GLY A 72 -3.41 19.44 9.94
N ILE A 73 -3.25 18.11 9.73
CA ILE A 73 -4.09 17.28 8.87
C ILE A 73 -5.05 16.46 9.73
N ASP A 74 -6.35 16.66 9.53
CA ASP A 74 -7.40 15.81 10.11
C ASP A 74 -7.68 14.63 9.19
N ARG A 75 -6.95 13.55 9.40
CA ARG A 75 -7.08 12.34 8.56
C ARG A 75 -8.44 11.67 8.67
N ASP A 76 -9.09 11.74 9.82
CA ASP A 76 -10.40 11.12 10.00
C ASP A 76 -11.49 11.87 9.22
N ALA A 77 -11.49 13.19 9.32
CA ALA A 77 -12.44 14.03 8.60
C ALA A 77 -12.25 13.97 7.07
N GLU A 78 -11.01 13.87 6.61
CA GLU A 78 -10.67 13.85 5.18
C GLU A 78 -10.71 12.45 4.57
N TYR A 79 -10.77 11.39 5.38
CA TYR A 79 -10.61 10.00 4.93
C TYR A 79 -11.61 9.59 3.85
N GLU A 80 -12.88 9.83 4.09
CA GLU A 80 -13.94 9.39 3.17
C GLU A 80 -13.87 10.12 1.83
N ALA A 81 -13.60 11.42 1.86
CA ALA A 81 -13.40 12.22 0.65
C ALA A 81 -12.16 11.75 -0.12
N ALA A 82 -11.06 11.45 0.57
CA ALA A 82 -9.83 10.94 -0.02
C ALA A 82 -10.07 9.58 -0.71
N VAL A 83 -10.70 8.62 -0.01
CA VAL A 83 -11.01 7.30 -0.58
C VAL A 83 -11.91 7.39 -1.81
N ASN A 84 -12.91 8.29 -1.79
CA ASN A 84 -13.81 8.48 -2.93
C ASN A 84 -13.16 9.20 -4.12
N SER A 85 -12.09 9.96 -3.90
CA SER A 85 -11.40 10.71 -4.94
C SER A 85 -10.32 9.93 -5.67
N VAL A 86 -9.80 8.85 -5.06
CA VAL A 86 -8.72 8.03 -5.68
C VAL A 86 -9.22 7.33 -6.93
N THR A 87 -8.40 7.37 -7.96
CA THR A 87 -8.66 6.70 -9.25
C THR A 87 -7.61 5.63 -9.56
N PRO A 88 -7.88 4.68 -10.47
CA PRO A 88 -6.86 3.76 -10.97
C PRO A 88 -5.64 4.46 -11.58
N ALA A 89 -5.84 5.63 -12.18
CA ALA A 89 -4.75 6.45 -12.74
C ALA A 89 -3.83 6.99 -11.65
N ASP A 90 -4.36 7.37 -10.48
CA ASP A 90 -3.56 7.83 -9.35
C ASP A 90 -2.68 6.70 -8.80
N VAL A 91 -3.23 5.50 -8.66
CA VAL A 91 -2.48 4.31 -8.24
C VAL A 91 -1.31 4.03 -9.19
N LYS A 92 -1.59 4.06 -10.50
CA LYS A 92 -0.57 3.90 -11.54
C LYS A 92 0.52 4.98 -11.43
N ALA A 93 0.14 6.24 -11.32
CA ALA A 93 1.06 7.36 -11.27
C ALA A 93 1.98 7.31 -10.03
N VAL A 94 1.43 7.00 -8.86
CA VAL A 94 2.22 6.85 -7.63
C VAL A 94 3.21 5.70 -7.76
N LEU A 95 2.79 4.55 -8.28
CA LEU A 95 3.68 3.41 -8.43
C LEU A 95 4.79 3.67 -9.46
N GLN A 96 4.47 4.34 -10.57
CA GLN A 96 5.48 4.79 -11.54
C GLN A 96 6.51 5.71 -10.89
N ALA A 97 6.07 6.69 -10.10
CA ALA A 97 6.96 7.61 -9.42
C ALA A 97 7.87 6.91 -8.40
N VAL A 98 7.35 5.91 -7.67
CA VAL A 98 8.14 5.12 -6.72
C VAL A 98 9.17 4.25 -7.45
N LEU A 99 8.77 3.53 -8.50
CA LEU A 99 9.68 2.67 -9.25
C LEU A 99 10.76 3.46 -10.02
N ALA A 100 10.45 4.67 -10.47
CA ALA A 100 11.40 5.54 -11.16
C ALA A 100 12.57 5.99 -10.26
N GLN A 101 12.39 5.97 -8.93
CA GLN A 101 13.46 6.28 -7.98
C GLN A 101 14.54 5.20 -7.90
N ASN A 102 14.26 4.00 -8.43
CA ASN A 102 15.17 2.85 -8.40
C ASN A 102 15.71 2.54 -6.99
N ASN A 103 14.86 2.66 -5.99
CA ASN A 103 15.20 2.48 -4.58
C ASN A 103 14.51 1.22 -4.02
N LEU A 104 14.79 0.08 -4.65
CA LEU A 104 14.29 -1.23 -4.24
C LEU A 104 15.26 -1.88 -3.25
N ILE A 105 14.72 -2.36 -2.13
CA ILE A 105 15.44 -3.18 -1.15
C ILE A 105 14.78 -4.55 -1.14
N GLU A 106 15.55 -5.58 -1.40
CA GLU A 106 15.11 -6.98 -1.35
C GLU A 106 15.80 -7.68 -0.17
N ILE A 107 15.03 -8.28 0.71
CA ILE A 107 15.54 -9.00 1.89
C ILE A 107 14.95 -10.40 1.86
N THR A 108 15.82 -11.41 1.87
CA THR A 108 15.44 -12.81 1.99
C THR A 108 15.99 -13.37 3.30
N SER A 109 15.11 -13.91 4.14
CA SER A 109 15.48 -14.63 5.35
C SER A 109 15.30 -16.13 5.11
N ALA A 110 16.36 -16.89 5.32
CA ALA A 110 16.35 -18.35 5.20
C ALA A 110 16.79 -19.00 6.52
N PRO A 111 16.28 -20.21 6.86
CA PRO A 111 16.78 -20.95 8.00
C PRO A 111 18.27 -21.26 7.81
N GLN A 112 19.04 -21.16 8.89
CA GLN A 112 20.41 -21.67 8.90
C GLN A 112 20.38 -23.21 8.92
N GLU A 113 21.15 -23.83 8.03
CA GLU A 113 21.42 -25.27 8.10
C GLU A 113 22.27 -25.63 9.31
#